data_a74863bb0524bdf4e6f86918c6e5bc83
#
_entry.id   a74863bb0524bdf4e6f86918c6e5bc83
#
_cell.length_a   1.000
_cell.length_b   1.000
_cell.length_c   1.000
_cell.angle_alpha   90.00
_cell.angle_beta   90.00
_cell.angle_gamma   90.00
#
_symmetry.space_group_name_H-M   'P 1'
#
loop_
_entity.id
_entity.type
_entity.pdbx_description
1 polymer ?
#
loop_
_entity_poly.entity_id
_entity_poly.type
_entity_poly.pdbx_seq_one_letter_code
_entity_poly.pdbx_strand_id
1 'polypeptide(L)'
;GPAVHSLRAQADKFKYHTEMKKTLENEPNLDIVMDEVVDILHDGNVATGVVTKLGCAYNAKAVILATGVYLNSLIYIGESTYKEGPNGLGYAASLTDKLVDLGLNMRRFKTGTPARIHRDSIDFSKMEIQEGDKKITPFSFMSDKLEIDQVPCYLARTNPETHKIILDNIERSAMYSGKAKATGARYCPSIEDKVVRFSDKESHQTFVEPEGLNTKEMYIQGISTSLPFEVQVQIYRSMKGLENAHIMRPAYAIEYDCIDPTQLKATLEIKVMENLYSAGQFNGTSGYEEAAAQGLIAGINAALKIQGKEPFILDRSEGYIGVLIDDLVTKGTNEPYRMMTSRSEYRLYLRQDNADMRLTEKGREIGLVKDDRYERYLNKKAAVEQELDRLKAERVTPKEVNHILAEIGGSEIKVGLSLYEFLKRPEVTYSLLEQIGKGAGEEVDDDVKEQCVIMSKYEGYIDKQLKQIDQFKKLENRKLPEDINYSSIEGLRLEARQKLDAIKPVSIGQASRISGVSPADISVLLIYLEQMR
;
A
#
# COMPACT_ATOMS: atom_id res chain seq x y z
N GLY A 1 8.83 -6.58 15.56
CA GLY A 1 8.67 -8.01 15.26
C GLY A 1 8.00 -8.22 13.91
N PRO A 2 7.81 -9.48 13.45
CA PRO A 2 7.43 -9.83 12.07
C PRO A 2 6.09 -9.23 11.62
N ALA A 3 5.19 -8.92 12.54
CA ALA A 3 3.89 -8.31 12.24
C ALA A 3 3.95 -6.89 11.64
N VAL A 4 5.08 -6.21 11.72
CA VAL A 4 5.26 -4.82 11.28
C VAL A 4 6.51 -4.63 10.42
N HIS A 5 7.29 -5.68 10.21
CA HIS A 5 8.43 -5.63 9.30
C HIS A 5 7.93 -5.74 7.86
N SER A 6 8.50 -4.93 7.01
CA SER A 6 8.24 -4.93 5.58
C SER A 6 9.50 -4.51 4.85
N LEU A 7 9.73 -5.10 3.69
CA LEU A 7 10.85 -4.73 2.83
C LEU A 7 10.59 -3.35 2.20
N ARG A 8 11.66 -2.58 2.03
CA ARG A 8 11.66 -1.34 1.27
C ARG A 8 12.93 -1.28 0.44
N ALA A 9 12.79 -1.07 -0.87
CA ALA A 9 13.91 -0.81 -1.76
C ALA A 9 13.89 0.64 -2.22
N GLN A 10 15.07 1.27 -2.22
CA GLN A 10 15.31 2.51 -2.94
C GLN A 10 15.70 2.12 -4.36
N ALA A 11 14.83 2.39 -5.33
CA ALA A 11 15.03 1.97 -6.71
C ALA A 11 15.59 3.10 -7.58
N ASP A 12 16.45 2.74 -8.56
CA ASP A 12 16.75 3.62 -9.69
C ASP A 12 15.47 3.83 -10.50
N LYS A 13 14.93 5.04 -10.44
CA LYS A 13 13.64 5.40 -11.03
C LYS A 13 13.61 5.25 -12.56
N PHE A 14 14.71 5.62 -13.21
CA PHE A 14 14.81 5.56 -14.67
C PHE A 14 14.94 4.12 -15.16
N LYS A 15 15.76 3.33 -14.47
CA LYS A 15 15.90 1.90 -14.76
C LYS A 15 14.57 1.16 -14.51
N TYR A 16 13.89 1.43 -13.39
CA TYR A 16 12.58 0.87 -13.09
C TYR A 16 11.56 1.19 -14.20
N HIS A 17 11.48 2.47 -14.62
CA HIS A 17 10.61 2.90 -15.72
C HIS A 17 10.90 2.14 -17.02
N THR A 18 12.19 2.04 -17.37
CA THR A 18 12.61 1.35 -18.61
C THR A 18 12.27 -0.13 -18.60
N GLU A 19 12.52 -0.83 -17.48
CA GLU A 19 12.23 -2.26 -17.36
C GLU A 19 10.72 -2.54 -17.33
N MET A 20 9.92 -1.70 -16.65
CA MET A 20 8.46 -1.85 -16.66
C MET A 20 7.87 -1.57 -18.04
N LYS A 21 8.35 -0.53 -18.74
CA LYS A 21 7.93 -0.24 -20.11
C LYS A 21 8.24 -1.42 -21.04
N LYS A 22 9.47 -1.95 -20.98
CA LYS A 22 9.88 -3.13 -21.75
C LYS A 22 9.01 -4.35 -21.45
N THR A 23 8.65 -4.57 -20.17
CA THR A 23 7.76 -5.66 -19.76
C THR A 23 6.40 -5.53 -20.44
N LEU A 24 5.81 -4.33 -20.42
CA LEU A 24 4.51 -4.08 -21.04
C LEU A 24 4.57 -4.19 -22.57
N GLU A 25 5.61 -3.66 -23.21
CA GLU A 25 5.79 -3.72 -24.67
C GLU A 25 5.99 -5.15 -25.20
N ASN A 26 6.50 -6.06 -24.36
CA ASN A 26 6.69 -7.47 -24.73
C ASN A 26 5.51 -8.37 -24.30
N GLU A 27 4.49 -7.82 -23.62
CA GLU A 27 3.34 -8.64 -23.23
C GLU A 27 2.46 -8.93 -24.45
N PRO A 28 2.22 -10.22 -24.79
CA PRO A 28 1.35 -10.57 -25.90
C PRO A 28 -0.08 -10.03 -25.72
N ASN A 29 -0.68 -9.56 -26.81
CA ASN A 29 -2.05 -9.02 -26.84
C ASN A 29 -2.24 -7.72 -26.00
N LEU A 30 -1.18 -6.96 -25.73
CA LEU A 30 -1.23 -5.65 -25.10
C LEU A 30 -0.72 -4.59 -26.07
N ASP A 31 -1.61 -3.66 -26.45
CA ASP A 31 -1.27 -2.46 -27.22
C ASP A 31 -1.14 -1.24 -26.32
N ILE A 32 -0.07 -0.48 -26.48
CA ILE A 32 0.17 0.78 -25.74
C ILE A 32 -0.02 1.94 -26.73
N VAL A 33 -1.02 2.79 -26.47
CA VAL A 33 -1.35 3.94 -27.32
C VAL A 33 -1.19 5.22 -26.53
N MET A 34 -0.47 6.20 -27.07
CA MET A 34 -0.35 7.54 -26.51
C MET A 34 -1.51 8.41 -27.01
N ASP A 35 -2.55 8.53 -26.20
CA ASP A 35 -3.67 9.46 -26.45
C ASP A 35 -4.36 9.83 -25.12
N GLU A 36 -5.13 10.92 -25.13
CA GLU A 36 -5.90 11.39 -23.96
C GLU A 36 -7.35 10.94 -24.10
N VAL A 37 -7.85 10.14 -23.17
CA VAL A 37 -9.27 9.77 -23.09
C VAL A 37 -10.07 10.96 -22.58
N VAL A 38 -11.11 11.32 -23.32
CA VAL A 38 -11.96 12.49 -23.05
C VAL A 38 -13.42 12.13 -22.77
N ASP A 39 -13.84 10.90 -23.10
CA ASP A 39 -15.22 10.45 -22.85
C ASP A 39 -15.29 8.94 -22.69
N ILE A 40 -16.35 8.44 -22.04
CA ILE A 40 -16.68 7.04 -21.90
C ILE A 40 -17.85 6.71 -22.83
N LEU A 41 -17.65 5.74 -23.72
CA LEU A 41 -18.75 5.18 -24.51
C LEU A 41 -19.62 4.28 -23.63
N HIS A 42 -20.93 4.45 -23.69
CA HIS A 42 -21.86 3.63 -22.91
C HIS A 42 -23.20 3.43 -23.63
N ASP A 43 -23.88 2.34 -23.27
CA ASP A 43 -25.27 2.08 -23.63
C ASP A 43 -26.07 1.95 -22.32
N GLY A 44 -26.91 2.94 -22.06
CA GLY A 44 -27.55 3.06 -20.74
C GLY A 44 -26.51 3.14 -19.62
N ASN A 45 -26.52 2.16 -18.72
CA ASN A 45 -25.59 2.04 -17.58
C ASN A 45 -24.43 1.04 -17.82
N VAL A 46 -24.15 0.69 -19.07
CA VAL A 46 -23.08 -0.25 -19.44
C VAL A 46 -22.00 0.46 -20.24
N ALA A 47 -20.77 0.50 -19.74
CA ALA A 47 -19.62 1.00 -20.48
C ALA A 47 -19.26 0.08 -21.64
N THR A 48 -19.05 0.67 -22.82
CA THR A 48 -18.77 -0.06 -24.08
C THR A 48 -17.47 0.38 -24.74
N GLY A 49 -16.75 1.35 -24.16
CA GLY A 49 -15.47 1.82 -24.68
C GLY A 49 -15.10 3.22 -24.23
N VAL A 50 -14.20 3.85 -24.97
CA VAL A 50 -13.72 5.21 -24.71
C VAL A 50 -13.58 6.01 -25.99
N VAL A 51 -13.64 7.35 -25.88
CA VAL A 51 -13.30 8.29 -26.94
C VAL A 51 -12.07 9.07 -26.53
N THR A 52 -11.15 9.27 -27.48
CA THR A 52 -9.93 10.01 -27.24
C THR A 52 -9.99 11.42 -27.82
N LYS A 53 -9.07 12.27 -27.40
CA LYS A 53 -8.93 13.65 -27.87
C LYS A 53 -8.62 13.76 -29.38
N LEU A 54 -7.97 12.75 -29.94
CA LEU A 54 -7.72 12.64 -31.39
C LEU A 54 -8.99 12.22 -32.18
N GLY A 55 -10.11 11.96 -31.50
CA GLY A 55 -11.36 11.55 -32.11
C GLY A 55 -11.46 10.05 -32.39
N CYS A 56 -10.55 9.23 -31.88
CA CYS A 56 -10.61 7.79 -31.99
C CYS A 56 -11.60 7.21 -30.98
N ALA A 57 -12.44 6.28 -31.42
CA ALA A 57 -13.31 5.49 -30.55
C ALA A 57 -12.75 4.07 -30.40
N TYR A 58 -12.53 3.65 -29.18
CA TYR A 58 -12.09 2.29 -28.86
C TYR A 58 -13.23 1.54 -28.17
N ASN A 59 -13.81 0.57 -28.85
CA ASN A 59 -14.83 -0.31 -28.26
C ASN A 59 -14.16 -1.35 -27.37
N ALA A 60 -14.72 -1.56 -26.19
CA ALA A 60 -14.19 -2.49 -25.21
C ALA A 60 -15.30 -3.19 -24.42
N LYS A 61 -15.04 -4.42 -23.96
CA LYS A 61 -15.95 -5.16 -23.07
C LYS A 61 -15.88 -4.69 -21.63
N ALA A 62 -14.79 -4.04 -21.25
CA ALA A 62 -14.61 -3.39 -19.96
C ALA A 62 -13.60 -2.25 -20.08
N VAL A 63 -13.75 -1.23 -19.23
CA VAL A 63 -12.86 -0.07 -19.13
C VAL A 63 -12.37 0.05 -17.69
N ILE A 64 -11.07 0.33 -17.51
CA ILE A 64 -10.46 0.55 -16.19
C ILE A 64 -9.85 1.94 -16.16
N LEU A 65 -10.33 2.80 -15.26
CA LEU A 65 -9.80 4.14 -15.04
C LEU A 65 -8.64 4.10 -14.04
N ALA A 66 -7.45 4.49 -14.48
CA ALA A 66 -6.24 4.53 -13.65
C ALA A 66 -5.50 5.86 -13.85
N THR A 67 -6.21 6.97 -13.68
CA THR A 67 -5.79 8.33 -14.07
C THR A 67 -4.69 8.93 -13.19
N GLY A 68 -4.30 8.28 -12.11
CA GLY A 68 -3.26 8.75 -11.20
C GLY A 68 -3.55 10.14 -10.64
N VAL A 69 -2.63 11.08 -10.83
CA VAL A 69 -2.76 12.48 -10.40
C VAL A 69 -2.99 13.45 -11.58
N TYR A 70 -3.34 12.92 -12.76
CA TYR A 70 -3.41 13.73 -13.98
C TYR A 70 -4.79 14.31 -14.25
N LEU A 71 -5.85 13.79 -13.60
CA LEU A 71 -7.21 14.24 -13.88
C LEU A 71 -7.45 15.63 -13.28
N ASN A 72 -7.68 16.61 -14.14
CA ASN A 72 -7.89 18.00 -13.79
C ASN A 72 -6.83 18.57 -12.84
N SER A 73 -5.57 18.21 -13.08
CA SER A 73 -4.46 18.49 -12.17
C SER A 73 -4.03 19.95 -12.18
N LEU A 74 -3.68 20.46 -11.00
CA LEU A 74 -3.14 21.80 -10.78
C LEU A 74 -1.87 21.73 -9.93
N ILE A 75 -0.79 22.29 -10.45
CA ILE A 75 0.49 22.40 -9.73
C ILE A 75 0.62 23.77 -9.10
N TYR A 76 1.10 23.82 -7.86
CA TYR A 76 1.31 25.04 -7.08
C TYR A 76 2.76 25.17 -6.64
N ILE A 77 3.36 26.32 -6.96
CA ILE A 77 4.69 26.76 -6.47
C ILE A 77 4.53 28.20 -6.02
N GLY A 78 4.42 28.42 -4.71
CA GLY A 78 4.10 29.73 -4.16
C GLY A 78 2.81 30.30 -4.73
N GLU A 79 2.92 31.50 -5.28
CA GLU A 79 1.83 32.24 -5.90
C GLU A 79 1.47 31.72 -7.30
N SER A 80 2.33 30.92 -7.92
CA SER A 80 2.13 30.41 -9.28
C SER A 80 1.29 29.14 -9.31
N THR A 81 0.42 29.03 -10.31
CA THR A 81 -0.44 27.87 -10.53
C THR A 81 -0.35 27.44 -12.00
N TYR A 82 -0.16 26.14 -12.23
CA TYR A 82 -0.01 25.58 -13.57
C TYR A 82 -1.04 24.46 -13.77
N LYS A 83 -1.71 24.44 -14.94
CA LYS A 83 -2.57 23.34 -15.39
C LYS A 83 -1.70 22.28 -16.07
N GLU A 84 -1.03 21.48 -15.26
CA GLU A 84 -0.07 20.47 -15.72
C GLU A 84 -0.12 19.24 -14.81
N GLY A 85 0.35 18.11 -15.34
CA GLY A 85 0.67 16.92 -14.57
C GLY A 85 2.11 16.91 -14.03
N PRO A 86 2.51 15.87 -13.30
CA PRO A 86 3.85 15.75 -12.77
C PRO A 86 4.93 15.82 -13.85
N ASN A 87 6.09 16.42 -13.53
CA ASN A 87 7.27 16.50 -14.41
C ASN A 87 7.03 17.24 -15.75
N GLY A 88 6.11 18.18 -15.81
CA GLY A 88 5.79 18.93 -17.04
C GLY A 88 5.00 18.11 -18.07
N LEU A 89 4.43 16.98 -17.69
CA LEU A 89 3.52 16.22 -18.53
C LEU A 89 2.16 16.90 -18.59
N GLY A 90 1.39 16.61 -19.65
CA GLY A 90 0.04 17.14 -19.82
C GLY A 90 -0.91 16.75 -18.68
N TYR A 91 -2.08 17.38 -18.64
CA TYR A 91 -3.17 17.06 -17.72
C TYR A 91 -4.43 16.71 -18.49
N ALA A 92 -5.27 15.82 -17.96
CA ALA A 92 -6.55 15.44 -18.53
C ALA A 92 -7.67 16.29 -17.88
N ALA A 93 -8.28 17.21 -18.63
CA ALA A 93 -9.29 18.12 -18.10
C ALA A 93 -10.72 17.66 -18.39
N SER A 94 -10.96 17.09 -19.57
CA SER A 94 -12.31 16.92 -20.11
C SER A 94 -13.05 15.73 -19.49
N LEU A 95 -12.34 14.74 -19.00
CA LEU A 95 -12.95 13.49 -18.52
C LEU A 95 -13.74 13.67 -17.21
N THR A 96 -13.33 14.61 -16.34
CA THR A 96 -14.03 14.83 -15.05
C THR A 96 -15.51 15.15 -15.24
N ASP A 97 -15.84 16.11 -16.12
CA ASP A 97 -17.21 16.52 -16.36
C ASP A 97 -18.06 15.37 -16.89
N LYS A 98 -17.48 14.55 -17.78
CA LYS A 98 -18.13 13.35 -18.31
C LYS A 98 -18.42 12.30 -17.22
N LEU A 99 -17.49 12.11 -16.29
CA LEU A 99 -17.69 11.21 -15.16
C LEU A 99 -18.79 11.72 -14.21
N VAL A 100 -18.89 13.04 -14.01
CA VAL A 100 -20.00 13.65 -13.25
C VAL A 100 -21.32 13.44 -13.95
N ASP A 101 -21.40 13.63 -15.28
CA ASP A 101 -22.59 13.39 -16.09
C ASP A 101 -23.07 11.91 -16.00
N LEU A 102 -22.14 10.97 -15.82
CA LEU A 102 -22.44 9.57 -15.57
C LEU A 102 -22.90 9.27 -14.12
N GLY A 103 -22.99 10.28 -13.27
CA GLY A 103 -23.46 10.17 -11.89
C GLY A 103 -22.38 9.87 -10.85
N LEU A 104 -21.08 10.04 -11.18
CA LEU A 104 -20.00 9.86 -10.23
C LEU A 104 -19.83 11.10 -9.34
N ASN A 105 -19.71 10.87 -8.03
CA ASN A 105 -19.35 11.90 -7.06
C ASN A 105 -17.84 12.06 -7.03
N MET A 106 -17.37 13.17 -7.56
CA MET A 106 -15.95 13.50 -7.60
C MET A 106 -15.50 14.16 -6.30
N ARG A 107 -14.27 13.91 -5.94
CA ARG A 107 -13.53 14.55 -4.83
C ARG A 107 -12.24 15.13 -5.37
N ARG A 108 -11.60 15.98 -4.56
CA ARG A 108 -10.32 16.56 -4.91
C ARG A 108 -9.32 16.36 -3.79
N PHE A 109 -8.18 15.72 -4.10
CA PHE A 109 -7.09 15.51 -3.18
C PHE A 109 -5.82 16.21 -3.65
N LYS A 110 -4.86 16.33 -2.74
CA LYS A 110 -3.54 16.85 -3.05
C LYS A 110 -2.45 15.91 -2.60
N THR A 111 -1.33 15.97 -3.32
CA THR A 111 -0.05 15.42 -2.89
C THR A 111 1.05 16.44 -3.17
N GLY A 112 2.31 16.08 -2.95
CA GLY A 112 3.45 16.97 -3.23
C GLY A 112 4.72 16.18 -3.46
N THR A 113 5.71 16.86 -4.00
CA THR A 113 7.04 16.32 -4.20
C THR A 113 8.08 17.30 -3.69
N PRO A 114 9.22 16.84 -3.13
CA PRO A 114 10.33 17.72 -2.77
C PRO A 114 11.14 18.12 -4.00
N ALA A 115 12.04 19.08 -3.82
CA ALA A 115 12.97 19.48 -4.87
C ALA A 115 13.98 18.38 -5.23
N ARG A 116 14.53 18.47 -6.44
CA ARG A 116 15.69 17.73 -6.87
C ARG A 116 16.88 18.66 -6.84
N ILE A 117 17.94 18.23 -6.15
CA ILE A 117 19.16 19.00 -5.94
C ILE A 117 20.31 18.34 -6.69
N HIS A 118 21.17 19.16 -7.31
CA HIS A 118 22.32 18.66 -8.03
C HIS A 118 23.35 18.06 -7.07
N ARG A 119 23.74 16.81 -7.30
CA ARG A 119 24.64 16.04 -6.44
C ARG A 119 25.93 16.75 -6.06
N ASP A 120 26.57 17.41 -7.04
CA ASP A 120 27.87 18.07 -6.84
C ASP A 120 27.76 19.34 -5.98
N SER A 121 26.56 19.81 -5.67
CA SER A 121 26.29 20.93 -4.76
C SER A 121 26.02 20.50 -3.31
N ILE A 122 26.15 19.21 -3.01
CA ILE A 122 25.89 18.63 -1.69
C ILE A 122 27.19 18.22 -1.03
N ASP A 123 27.38 18.61 0.21
CA ASP A 123 28.50 18.18 1.04
C ASP A 123 28.10 16.97 1.88
N PHE A 124 28.25 15.78 1.33
CA PHE A 124 27.92 14.52 1.97
C PHE A 124 28.75 14.22 3.22
N SER A 125 29.95 14.85 3.36
CA SER A 125 30.81 14.66 4.55
C SER A 125 30.16 15.18 5.83
N LYS A 126 29.16 16.04 5.72
CA LYS A 126 28.40 16.62 6.84
C LYS A 126 27.12 15.82 7.19
N MET A 127 26.84 14.73 6.48
CA MET A 127 25.62 13.94 6.63
C MET A 127 25.92 12.56 7.19
N GLU A 128 24.94 11.96 7.87
CA GLU A 128 25.00 10.59 8.33
C GLU A 128 24.66 9.65 7.17
N ILE A 129 25.48 8.62 6.97
CA ILE A 129 25.28 7.63 5.91
C ILE A 129 24.21 6.61 6.40
N GLN A 130 23.25 6.32 5.53
CA GLN A 130 22.26 5.26 5.70
C GLN A 130 22.55 4.16 4.68
N GLU A 131 23.23 3.12 5.13
CA GLU A 131 23.50 1.93 4.32
C GLU A 131 22.24 1.06 4.23
N GLY A 132 22.18 0.24 3.18
CA GLY A 132 21.18 -0.83 3.06
C GLY A 132 21.47 -2.02 3.98
N ASP A 133 20.54 -2.95 4.05
CA ASP A 133 20.69 -4.17 4.83
C ASP A 133 21.88 -5.00 4.32
N LYS A 134 22.68 -5.56 5.24
CA LYS A 134 23.82 -6.43 4.87
C LYS A 134 23.38 -7.69 4.16
N LYS A 135 22.24 -8.26 4.57
CA LYS A 135 21.59 -9.39 3.92
C LYS A 135 20.37 -8.88 3.15
N ILE A 136 20.44 -8.96 1.82
CA ILE A 136 19.33 -8.53 0.95
C ILE A 136 18.30 -9.65 0.89
N THR A 137 17.06 -9.34 1.29
CA THR A 137 15.92 -10.24 1.12
C THR A 137 15.16 -9.86 -0.15
N PRO A 138 14.97 -10.78 -1.11
CA PRO A 138 14.18 -10.52 -2.31
C PRO A 138 12.71 -10.21 -2.00
N PHE A 139 12.07 -9.37 -2.82
CA PHE A 139 10.62 -9.13 -2.71
C PHE A 139 9.79 -10.33 -3.19
N SER A 140 10.30 -11.08 -4.15
CA SER A 140 9.62 -12.23 -4.72
C SER A 140 10.31 -13.53 -4.30
N PHE A 141 9.54 -14.52 -3.88
CA PHE A 141 10.06 -15.87 -3.61
C PHE A 141 10.53 -16.58 -4.90
N MET A 142 10.26 -16.01 -6.09
CA MET A 142 10.82 -16.47 -7.36
C MET A 142 12.25 -16.00 -7.60
N SER A 143 12.73 -15.03 -6.85
CA SER A 143 14.10 -14.54 -6.96
C SER A 143 15.02 -15.37 -6.08
N ASP A 144 16.17 -15.75 -6.66
CA ASP A 144 17.24 -16.34 -5.89
C ASP A 144 17.97 -15.28 -5.04
N LYS A 145 19.01 -15.69 -4.30
CA LYS A 145 19.82 -14.78 -3.51
C LYS A 145 20.37 -13.65 -4.40
N LEU A 146 20.17 -12.41 -3.94
CA LEU A 146 20.60 -11.23 -4.68
C LEU A 146 21.95 -10.75 -4.15
N GLU A 147 22.87 -10.54 -5.08
CA GLU A 147 24.14 -9.83 -4.85
C GLU A 147 24.09 -8.52 -5.62
N ILE A 148 23.94 -7.41 -4.91
CA ILE A 148 23.76 -6.08 -5.48
C ILE A 148 24.72 -5.12 -4.78
N ASP A 149 25.45 -4.32 -5.55
CA ASP A 149 26.17 -3.17 -5.03
C ASP A 149 25.17 -2.10 -4.59
N GLN A 150 24.98 -1.97 -3.28
CA GLN A 150 24.03 -1.03 -2.71
C GLN A 150 24.60 0.39 -2.70
N VAL A 151 23.76 1.37 -3.05
CA VAL A 151 24.11 2.79 -2.97
C VAL A 151 23.45 3.36 -1.70
N PRO A 152 24.22 3.98 -0.79
CA PRO A 152 23.66 4.52 0.43
C PRO A 152 22.83 5.77 0.16
N CYS A 153 21.86 6.01 1.06
CA CYS A 153 21.21 7.30 1.22
C CYS A 153 21.91 8.10 2.33
N TYR A 154 21.58 9.38 2.45
CA TYR A 154 22.17 10.24 3.46
C TYR A 154 21.07 10.91 4.27
N LEU A 155 21.33 11.05 5.56
CA LEU A 155 20.42 11.72 6.48
C LEU A 155 20.81 13.20 6.59
N ALA A 156 19.85 14.06 6.27
CA ALA A 156 19.93 15.48 6.57
C ALA A 156 18.81 15.86 7.55
N ARG A 157 18.90 17.05 8.16
CA ARG A 157 17.92 17.52 9.13
C ARG A 157 17.62 19.00 8.92
N THR A 158 16.38 19.38 9.10
CA THR A 158 16.01 20.77 9.29
C THR A 158 16.53 21.27 10.66
N ASN A 159 16.53 22.57 10.86
CA ASN A 159 16.98 23.23 12.08
C ASN A 159 16.09 24.46 12.38
N PRO A 160 16.27 25.16 13.52
CA PRO A 160 15.46 26.32 13.87
C PRO A 160 15.47 27.46 12.83
N GLU A 161 16.60 27.66 12.11
CA GLU A 161 16.67 28.63 11.02
C GLU A 161 15.80 28.22 9.85
N THR A 162 15.88 26.94 9.45
CA THR A 162 14.98 26.36 8.44
C THR A 162 13.51 26.56 8.80
N HIS A 163 13.15 26.29 10.05
CA HIS A 163 11.77 26.44 10.53
C HIS A 163 11.33 27.90 10.53
N LYS A 164 12.22 28.82 10.91
CA LYS A 164 11.94 30.25 10.85
C LYS A 164 11.68 30.72 9.44
N ILE A 165 12.50 30.32 8.46
CA ILE A 165 12.28 30.66 7.04
C ILE A 165 10.91 30.20 6.58
N ILE A 166 10.51 28.97 6.93
CA ILE A 166 9.20 28.41 6.58
C ILE A 166 8.07 29.23 7.21
N LEU A 167 8.14 29.52 8.51
CA LEU A 167 7.10 30.26 9.24
C LEU A 167 6.96 31.70 8.76
N ASP A 168 8.07 32.38 8.49
CA ASP A 168 8.07 33.76 7.95
C ASP A 168 7.40 33.86 6.58
N ASN A 169 7.32 32.74 5.83
CA ASN A 169 6.73 32.68 4.49
C ASN A 169 5.46 31.83 4.40
N ILE A 170 4.90 31.40 5.54
CA ILE A 170 3.83 30.42 5.56
C ILE A 170 2.60 30.81 4.73
N GLU A 171 2.23 32.10 4.76
CA GLU A 171 1.11 32.68 4.01
C GLU A 171 1.28 32.61 2.49
N ARG A 172 2.51 32.34 2.02
CA ARG A 172 2.85 32.18 0.60
C ARG A 172 2.76 30.72 0.13
N SER A 173 2.55 29.78 1.05
CA SER A 173 2.24 28.39 0.71
C SER A 173 0.84 28.28 0.11
N ALA A 174 0.67 27.48 -0.93
CA ALA A 174 -0.63 27.27 -1.57
C ALA A 174 -1.70 26.75 -0.59
N MET A 175 -1.30 25.98 0.41
CA MET A 175 -2.20 25.46 1.44
C MET A 175 -2.66 26.53 2.43
N TYR A 176 -1.71 27.33 2.94
CA TYR A 176 -1.98 28.32 3.98
C TYR A 176 -2.58 29.61 3.42
N SER A 177 -2.32 29.92 2.16
CA SER A 177 -2.99 31.03 1.44
C SER A 177 -4.43 30.72 1.05
N GLY A 178 -4.91 29.48 1.21
CA GLY A 178 -6.24 29.05 0.78
C GLY A 178 -6.42 28.89 -0.73
N LYS A 179 -5.35 28.95 -1.53
CA LYS A 179 -5.38 28.69 -2.97
C LYS A 179 -5.65 27.21 -3.25
N ALA A 180 -4.93 26.31 -2.61
CA ALA A 180 -5.17 24.89 -2.65
C ALA A 180 -6.27 24.54 -1.64
N LYS A 181 -7.38 23.98 -2.13
CA LYS A 181 -8.56 23.64 -1.30
C LYS A 181 -8.63 22.15 -0.97
N ALA A 182 -7.86 21.33 -1.67
CA ALA A 182 -7.90 19.89 -1.54
C ALA A 182 -7.22 19.39 -0.27
N THR A 183 -7.73 18.29 0.27
CA THR A 183 -7.16 17.64 1.45
C THR A 183 -5.89 16.89 1.09
N GLY A 184 -4.82 17.07 1.87
CA GLY A 184 -3.54 16.36 1.73
C GLY A 184 -3.45 15.10 2.56
N ALA A 185 -2.48 14.26 2.24
CA ALA A 185 -2.22 13.03 2.97
C ALA A 185 -1.74 13.28 4.40
N ARG A 186 -2.41 12.67 5.39
CA ARG A 186 -2.08 12.79 6.82
C ARG A 186 -0.68 12.28 7.16
N TYR A 187 -0.25 11.20 6.52
CA TYR A 187 1.02 10.52 6.82
C TYR A 187 2.20 10.96 5.95
N CYS A 188 1.96 11.88 5.00
CA CYS A 188 3.00 12.52 4.20
C CYS A 188 2.73 14.03 4.14
N PRO A 189 2.77 14.73 5.29
CA PRO A 189 2.52 16.17 5.33
C PRO A 189 3.65 16.92 4.64
N SER A 190 3.35 18.10 4.12
CA SER A 190 4.39 19.03 3.64
C SER A 190 5.30 19.46 4.79
N ILE A 191 6.44 20.05 4.48
CA ILE A 191 7.33 20.54 5.53
C ILE A 191 6.68 21.66 6.33
N GLU A 192 5.85 22.48 5.70
CA GLU A 192 5.07 23.52 6.38
C GLU A 192 4.13 22.90 7.42
N ASP A 193 3.41 21.84 7.04
CA ASP A 193 2.53 21.11 7.97
C ASP A 193 3.29 20.50 9.15
N LYS A 194 4.50 19.99 8.91
CA LYS A 194 5.34 19.42 9.98
C LYS A 194 5.78 20.50 10.97
N VAL A 195 6.26 21.63 10.47
CA VAL A 195 6.75 22.73 11.30
C VAL A 195 5.62 23.35 12.13
N VAL A 196 4.43 23.49 11.55
CA VAL A 196 3.26 24.06 12.26
C VAL A 196 2.69 23.07 13.27
N ARG A 197 2.48 21.80 12.87
CA ARG A 197 1.84 20.78 13.74
C ARG A 197 2.74 20.26 14.86
N PHE A 198 4.05 20.26 14.63
CA PHE A 198 5.06 19.78 15.58
C PHE A 198 6.03 20.91 15.93
N SER A 199 5.49 22.05 16.36
CA SER A 199 6.25 23.26 16.68
C SER A 199 7.20 23.10 17.88
N ASP A 200 7.01 22.05 18.69
CA ASP A 200 7.91 21.63 19.77
C ASP A 200 9.18 20.92 19.26
N LYS A 201 9.22 20.53 17.99
CA LYS A 201 10.37 19.87 17.38
C LYS A 201 11.33 20.89 16.77
N GLU A 202 12.56 20.89 17.23
CA GLU A 202 13.62 21.76 16.67
C GLU A 202 14.16 21.24 15.34
N SER A 203 13.84 20.00 14.94
CA SER A 203 14.40 19.34 13.77
C SER A 203 13.47 18.28 13.22
N HIS A 204 13.38 18.21 11.88
CA HIS A 204 12.73 17.11 11.14
C HIS A 204 13.77 16.40 10.28
N GLN A 205 13.68 15.08 10.30
CA GLN A 205 14.54 14.20 9.53
C GLN A 205 14.15 14.22 8.05
N THR A 206 15.16 14.22 7.17
CA THR A 206 15.04 14.15 5.72
C THR A 206 16.08 13.18 5.17
N PHE A 207 15.78 12.56 4.03
CA PHE A 207 16.73 11.69 3.34
C PHE A 207 17.13 12.31 2.01
N VAL A 208 18.43 12.26 1.72
CA VAL A 208 19.02 12.64 0.44
C VAL A 208 19.28 11.36 -0.33
N GLU A 209 18.50 11.14 -1.37
CA GLU A 209 18.41 9.88 -2.11
C GLU A 209 18.72 10.10 -3.59
N PRO A 210 19.51 9.26 -4.27
CA PRO A 210 19.68 9.38 -5.71
C PRO A 210 18.39 9.06 -6.46
N GLU A 211 18.00 9.87 -7.43
CA GLU A 211 16.87 9.56 -8.34
C GLU A 211 17.19 8.39 -9.28
N GLY A 212 18.45 8.18 -9.56
CA GLY A 212 18.98 7.10 -10.39
C GLY A 212 20.49 7.12 -10.42
N LEU A 213 21.09 6.04 -10.91
CA LEU A 213 22.56 5.89 -10.94
C LEU A 213 23.23 6.71 -12.04
N ASN A 214 22.50 7.02 -13.11
CA ASN A 214 23.02 7.73 -14.28
C ASN A 214 22.58 9.21 -14.34
N THR A 215 22.20 9.78 -13.20
CA THR A 215 21.83 11.19 -13.07
C THR A 215 22.47 11.82 -11.86
N LYS A 216 22.62 13.14 -11.88
CA LYS A 216 23.07 13.92 -10.72
C LYS A 216 21.91 14.46 -9.87
N GLU A 217 20.70 14.07 -10.17
CA GLU A 217 19.52 14.48 -9.40
C GLU A 217 19.44 13.71 -8.08
N MET A 218 19.41 14.46 -6.98
CA MET A 218 19.17 13.93 -5.63
C MET A 218 17.79 14.34 -5.15
N TYR A 219 17.01 13.36 -4.73
CA TYR A 219 15.66 13.53 -4.17
C TYR A 219 15.75 13.80 -2.68
N ILE A 220 15.14 14.89 -2.20
CA ILE A 220 15.22 15.27 -0.78
C ILE A 220 13.94 14.86 -0.07
N GLN A 221 13.83 13.59 0.27
CA GLN A 221 12.63 13.02 0.88
C GLN A 221 12.31 13.67 2.23
N GLY A 222 11.05 14.03 2.43
CA GLY A 222 10.54 14.57 3.70
C GLY A 222 10.44 16.09 3.74
N ILE A 223 10.84 16.80 2.67
CA ILE A 223 10.72 18.26 2.49
C ILE A 223 9.90 18.60 1.23
N SER A 224 8.75 17.98 1.06
CA SER A 224 7.79 18.45 0.06
C SER A 224 7.20 19.79 0.51
N THR A 225 7.12 20.74 -0.40
CA THR A 225 6.64 22.10 -0.11
C THR A 225 5.96 22.71 -1.33
N SER A 226 5.04 23.64 -1.09
CA SER A 226 4.47 24.51 -2.11
C SER A 226 4.91 25.97 -1.97
N LEU A 227 5.89 26.26 -1.15
CA LEU A 227 6.47 27.60 -1.01
C LEU A 227 7.13 28.07 -2.30
N PRO A 228 7.28 29.40 -2.51
CA PRO A 228 7.93 29.97 -3.68
C PRO A 228 9.36 29.48 -3.88
N PHE A 229 9.83 29.46 -5.11
CA PHE A 229 11.15 28.93 -5.46
C PHE A 229 12.29 29.56 -4.67
N GLU A 230 12.30 30.91 -4.52
CA GLU A 230 13.34 31.60 -3.77
C GLU A 230 13.33 31.26 -2.27
N VAL A 231 12.16 30.90 -1.71
CA VAL A 231 12.04 30.42 -0.33
C VAL A 231 12.56 29.00 -0.22
N GLN A 232 12.27 28.15 -1.22
CA GLN A 232 12.83 26.79 -1.27
C GLN A 232 14.36 26.82 -1.27
N VAL A 233 14.99 27.72 -2.04
CA VAL A 233 16.45 27.89 -2.04
C VAL A 233 16.96 28.22 -0.62
N GLN A 234 16.30 29.13 0.10
CA GLN A 234 16.67 29.47 1.48
C GLN A 234 16.51 28.28 2.43
N ILE A 235 15.40 27.55 2.33
CA ILE A 235 15.13 26.34 3.12
C ILE A 235 16.26 25.33 2.97
N TYR A 236 16.59 24.94 1.75
CA TYR A 236 17.64 23.94 1.53
C TYR A 236 19.00 24.45 1.98
N ARG A 237 19.36 25.70 1.70
CA ARG A 237 20.66 26.27 2.07
C ARG A 237 20.85 26.52 3.56
N SER A 238 19.78 26.56 4.34
CA SER A 238 19.86 26.61 5.80
C SER A 238 20.19 25.25 6.44
N MET A 239 20.13 24.16 5.67
CA MET A 239 20.37 22.82 6.17
C MET A 239 21.84 22.40 6.03
N LYS A 240 22.36 21.71 7.06
CA LYS A 240 23.74 21.24 7.09
C LYS A 240 24.01 20.27 5.94
N GLY A 241 25.08 20.54 5.17
CA GLY A 241 25.47 19.78 3.99
C GLY A 241 24.77 20.23 2.70
N LEU A 242 23.80 21.14 2.77
CA LEU A 242 23.06 21.70 1.63
C LEU A 242 23.28 23.21 1.46
N GLU A 243 24.29 23.79 2.11
CA GLU A 243 24.55 25.24 2.13
C GLU A 243 24.76 25.82 0.72
N ASN A 244 25.27 25.00 -0.21
CA ASN A 244 25.47 25.35 -1.61
C ASN A 244 24.44 24.73 -2.57
N ALA A 245 23.30 24.25 -2.04
CA ALA A 245 22.32 23.53 -2.83
C ALA A 245 21.92 24.25 -4.11
N HIS A 246 21.99 23.53 -5.22
CA HIS A 246 21.53 23.93 -6.53
C HIS A 246 20.29 23.13 -6.91
N ILE A 247 19.13 23.76 -6.89
CA ILE A 247 17.87 23.12 -7.23
C ILE A 247 17.79 22.94 -8.75
N MET A 248 17.70 21.68 -9.19
CA MET A 248 17.48 21.31 -10.60
C MET A 248 16.00 21.32 -10.96
N ARG A 249 15.15 20.87 -10.03
CA ARG A 249 13.68 20.91 -10.16
C ARG A 249 13.07 21.38 -8.83
N PRO A 250 12.17 22.37 -8.83
CA PRO A 250 11.54 22.83 -7.61
C PRO A 250 10.61 21.79 -7.01
N ALA A 251 10.39 21.90 -5.71
CA ALA A 251 9.27 21.24 -5.04
C ALA A 251 7.95 21.87 -5.46
N TYR A 252 6.87 21.10 -5.42
CA TYR A 252 5.51 21.59 -5.69
C TYR A 252 4.45 20.78 -4.97
N ALA A 253 3.28 21.36 -4.79
CA ALA A 253 2.06 20.63 -4.50
C ALA A 253 1.25 20.43 -5.78
N ILE A 254 0.53 19.32 -5.87
CA ILE A 254 -0.38 19.02 -6.96
C ILE A 254 -1.74 18.62 -6.43
N GLU A 255 -2.80 19.25 -6.91
CA GLU A 255 -4.18 18.83 -6.72
C GLU A 255 -4.66 18.04 -7.93
N TYR A 256 -5.54 17.09 -7.70
CA TYR A 256 -6.12 16.23 -8.74
C TYR A 256 -7.49 15.72 -8.34
N ASP A 257 -8.30 15.36 -9.33
CA ASP A 257 -9.62 14.78 -9.09
C ASP A 257 -9.52 13.26 -8.84
N CYS A 258 -10.39 12.79 -7.96
CA CYS A 258 -10.59 11.39 -7.63
C CYS A 258 -12.08 11.16 -7.32
N ILE A 259 -12.51 9.90 -7.23
CA ILE A 259 -13.89 9.58 -6.84
C ILE A 259 -14.01 9.34 -5.34
N ASP A 260 -15.25 9.40 -4.85
CA ASP A 260 -15.60 8.80 -3.57
C ASP A 260 -15.57 7.27 -3.72
N PRO A 261 -14.63 6.55 -3.05
CA PRO A 261 -14.47 5.11 -3.27
C PRO A 261 -15.64 4.27 -2.75
N THR A 262 -16.56 4.83 -1.97
CA THR A 262 -17.79 4.12 -1.56
C THR A 262 -18.73 3.83 -2.74
N GLN A 263 -18.51 4.44 -3.88
CA GLN A 263 -19.20 4.15 -5.15
C GLN A 263 -18.71 2.89 -5.85
N LEU A 264 -17.67 2.24 -5.31
CA LEU A 264 -17.10 1.01 -5.86
C LEU A 264 -17.69 -0.22 -5.17
N LYS A 265 -17.83 -1.29 -5.96
CA LYS A 265 -17.98 -2.66 -5.46
C LYS A 265 -16.62 -3.18 -4.95
N ALA A 266 -16.61 -4.28 -4.21
CA ALA A 266 -15.36 -4.92 -3.78
C ALA A 266 -14.50 -5.45 -4.96
N THR A 267 -15.09 -5.58 -6.15
CA THR A 267 -14.42 -5.88 -7.41
C THR A 267 -13.71 -4.67 -8.04
N LEU A 268 -13.87 -3.48 -7.46
CA LEU A 268 -13.50 -2.18 -8.00
C LEU A 268 -14.28 -1.75 -9.25
N GLU A 269 -15.38 -2.42 -9.56
CA GLU A 269 -16.37 -1.95 -10.53
C GLU A 269 -17.19 -0.81 -9.94
N ILE A 270 -17.50 0.20 -10.75
CA ILE A 270 -18.31 1.36 -10.35
C ILE A 270 -19.79 0.92 -10.26
N LYS A 271 -20.46 1.22 -9.15
CA LYS A 271 -21.84 0.75 -8.88
C LYS A 271 -22.87 1.23 -9.88
N VAL A 272 -22.72 2.48 -10.38
CA VAL A 272 -23.70 3.10 -11.29
C VAL A 272 -23.43 2.79 -12.76
N MET A 273 -22.29 2.17 -13.10
CA MET A 273 -21.89 1.90 -14.48
C MET A 273 -21.25 0.51 -14.57
N GLU A 274 -21.94 -0.42 -15.18
CA GLU A 274 -21.41 -1.76 -15.42
C GLU A 274 -20.22 -1.73 -16.37
N ASN A 275 -19.27 -2.66 -16.20
CA ASN A 275 -18.05 -2.80 -16.98
C ASN A 275 -17.10 -1.60 -16.91
N LEU A 276 -17.37 -0.64 -16.03
CA LEU A 276 -16.45 0.45 -15.72
C LEU A 276 -15.81 0.21 -14.36
N TYR A 277 -14.50 0.08 -14.33
CA TYR A 277 -13.68 -0.15 -13.13
C TYR A 277 -12.78 1.05 -12.87
N SER A 278 -12.24 1.13 -11.67
CA SER A 278 -11.24 2.14 -11.35
C SER A 278 -10.17 1.63 -10.40
N ALA A 279 -8.98 2.24 -10.45
CA ALA A 279 -7.84 1.82 -9.66
C ALA A 279 -6.89 2.97 -9.32
N GLY A 280 -6.11 2.78 -8.26
CA GLY A 280 -5.02 3.66 -7.86
C GLY A 280 -5.48 4.96 -7.21
N GLN A 281 -4.74 6.04 -7.46
CA GLN A 281 -5.01 7.34 -6.84
C GLN A 281 -6.38 7.91 -7.18
N PHE A 282 -6.94 7.55 -8.31
CA PHE A 282 -8.31 7.90 -8.70
C PHE A 282 -9.35 7.44 -7.67
N ASN A 283 -9.09 6.33 -6.96
CA ASN A 283 -9.94 5.82 -5.87
C ASN A 283 -9.62 6.46 -4.50
N GLY A 284 -8.89 7.57 -4.47
CA GLY A 284 -8.59 8.30 -3.24
C GLY A 284 -7.45 7.69 -2.41
N THR A 285 -6.59 6.87 -2.99
CA THR A 285 -5.37 6.38 -2.33
C THR A 285 -4.16 7.22 -2.68
N SER A 286 -3.08 7.10 -1.90
CA SER A 286 -1.80 7.77 -2.16
C SER A 286 -0.64 6.85 -1.83
N GLY A 287 -0.21 6.03 -2.79
CA GLY A 287 0.95 5.13 -2.67
C GLY A 287 1.06 4.23 -3.87
N TYR A 288 2.29 3.83 -4.19
CA TYR A 288 2.58 2.96 -5.33
C TYR A 288 2.01 1.56 -5.13
N GLU A 289 2.14 1.03 -3.93
CA GLU A 289 1.68 -0.30 -3.54
C GLU A 289 0.15 -0.38 -3.57
N GLU A 290 -0.53 0.66 -3.06
CA GLU A 290 -1.99 0.75 -3.11
C GLU A 290 -2.49 0.80 -4.56
N ALA A 291 -1.81 1.53 -5.42
CA ALA A 291 -2.19 1.64 -6.84
C ALA A 291 -1.98 0.32 -7.58
N ALA A 292 -0.85 -0.35 -7.36
CA ALA A 292 -0.54 -1.64 -7.96
C ALA A 292 -1.55 -2.72 -7.54
N ALA A 293 -1.88 -2.78 -6.25
CA ALA A 293 -2.86 -3.71 -5.70
C ALA A 293 -4.26 -3.52 -6.34
N GLN A 294 -4.71 -2.28 -6.44
CA GLN A 294 -6.02 -1.96 -7.04
C GLN A 294 -6.04 -2.27 -8.54
N GLY A 295 -4.97 -1.92 -9.27
CA GLY A 295 -4.85 -2.24 -10.69
C GLY A 295 -4.93 -3.74 -10.96
N LEU A 296 -4.23 -4.53 -10.14
CA LEU A 296 -4.28 -6.00 -10.20
C LEU A 296 -5.70 -6.53 -9.98
N ILE A 297 -6.39 -6.11 -8.92
CA ILE A 297 -7.73 -6.59 -8.58
C ILE A 297 -8.78 -6.13 -9.62
N ALA A 298 -8.70 -4.88 -10.10
CA ALA A 298 -9.58 -4.40 -11.15
C ALA A 298 -9.41 -5.21 -12.46
N GLY A 299 -8.16 -5.46 -12.87
CA GLY A 299 -7.85 -6.27 -14.04
C GLY A 299 -8.33 -7.71 -13.94
N ILE A 300 -8.10 -8.36 -12.79
CA ILE A 300 -8.61 -9.72 -12.52
C ILE A 300 -10.13 -9.75 -12.66
N ASN A 301 -10.85 -8.86 -11.99
CA ASN A 301 -12.31 -8.90 -11.98
C ASN A 301 -12.93 -8.51 -13.32
N ALA A 302 -12.34 -7.56 -14.05
CA ALA A 302 -12.77 -7.27 -15.42
C ALA A 302 -12.62 -8.49 -16.32
N ALA A 303 -11.49 -9.20 -16.25
CA ALA A 303 -11.25 -10.41 -17.04
C ALA A 303 -12.19 -11.56 -16.65
N LEU A 304 -12.40 -11.82 -15.36
CA LEU A 304 -13.29 -12.86 -14.87
C LEU A 304 -14.75 -12.58 -15.29
N LYS A 305 -15.22 -11.33 -15.19
CA LYS A 305 -16.56 -10.95 -15.64
C LYS A 305 -16.76 -11.18 -17.13
N ILE A 306 -15.78 -10.82 -17.97
CA ILE A 306 -15.80 -11.08 -19.42
C ILE A 306 -15.85 -12.59 -19.72
N GLN A 307 -15.23 -13.42 -18.88
CA GLN A 307 -15.24 -14.88 -18.99
C GLN A 307 -16.50 -15.53 -18.42
N GLY A 308 -17.42 -14.76 -17.81
CA GLY A 308 -18.61 -15.30 -17.14
C GLY A 308 -18.29 -16.09 -15.86
N LYS A 309 -17.17 -15.80 -15.22
CA LYS A 309 -16.72 -16.45 -13.98
C LYS A 309 -17.06 -15.61 -12.76
N GLU A 310 -17.08 -16.29 -11.59
CA GLU A 310 -17.28 -15.63 -10.30
C GLU A 310 -16.19 -14.58 -10.02
N PRO A 311 -16.55 -13.47 -9.34
CA PRO A 311 -15.62 -12.42 -9.01
C PRO A 311 -14.56 -12.88 -7.99
N PHE A 312 -13.35 -12.38 -8.13
CA PHE A 312 -12.26 -12.59 -7.19
C PHE A 312 -12.24 -11.47 -6.14
N ILE A 313 -12.58 -11.80 -4.91
CA ILE A 313 -12.61 -10.88 -3.79
C ILE A 313 -11.75 -11.44 -2.66
N LEU A 314 -10.76 -10.69 -2.24
CA LEU A 314 -9.99 -10.98 -1.03
C LEU A 314 -10.66 -10.31 0.18
N ASP A 315 -10.96 -11.08 1.20
CA ASP A 315 -11.44 -10.51 2.45
C ASP A 315 -10.30 -9.95 3.33
N ARG A 316 -10.67 -9.26 4.40
CA ARG A 316 -9.71 -8.63 5.33
C ARG A 316 -8.78 -9.62 6.05
N SER A 317 -9.14 -10.90 6.11
CA SER A 317 -8.34 -11.95 6.73
C SER A 317 -7.40 -12.66 5.75
N GLU A 318 -7.49 -12.37 4.47
CA GLU A 318 -6.72 -13.05 3.43
C GLU A 318 -5.51 -12.25 2.95
N GLY A 319 -5.59 -10.91 2.98
CA GLY A 319 -4.48 -10.07 2.57
C GLY A 319 -4.68 -8.59 2.89
N TYR A 320 -3.58 -7.84 2.92
CA TYR A 320 -3.64 -6.38 3.03
C TYR A 320 -4.39 -5.73 1.86
N ILE A 321 -4.41 -6.36 0.67
CA ILE A 321 -5.22 -5.94 -0.47
C ILE A 321 -6.71 -5.98 -0.10
N GLY A 322 -7.15 -7.05 0.58
CA GLY A 322 -8.53 -7.16 1.07
C GLY A 322 -8.87 -6.08 2.09
N VAL A 323 -7.96 -5.79 3.04
CA VAL A 323 -8.13 -4.69 4.01
C VAL A 323 -8.24 -3.33 3.30
N LEU A 324 -7.37 -3.07 2.33
CA LEU A 324 -7.35 -1.84 1.54
C LEU A 324 -8.69 -1.61 0.82
N ILE A 325 -9.14 -2.60 0.05
CA ILE A 325 -10.35 -2.48 -0.76
C ILE A 325 -11.58 -2.37 0.14
N ASP A 326 -11.68 -3.20 1.18
CA ASP A 326 -12.81 -3.13 2.11
C ASP A 326 -12.89 -1.78 2.82
N ASP A 327 -11.76 -1.21 3.28
CA ASP A 327 -11.75 0.14 3.87
C ASP A 327 -12.24 1.21 2.89
N LEU A 328 -11.81 1.15 1.61
CA LEU A 328 -12.24 2.10 0.59
C LEU A 328 -13.74 2.03 0.32
N VAL A 329 -14.26 0.83 0.05
CA VAL A 329 -15.65 0.67 -0.41
C VAL A 329 -16.68 0.75 0.72
N THR A 330 -16.27 0.54 1.99
CA THR A 330 -17.19 0.57 3.14
C THR A 330 -17.08 1.85 3.96
N LYS A 331 -15.86 2.27 4.29
CA LYS A 331 -15.61 3.45 5.13
C LYS A 331 -15.41 4.71 4.31
N GLY A 332 -14.96 4.56 3.06
CA GLY A 332 -14.50 5.67 2.25
C GLY A 332 -13.25 6.32 2.84
N THR A 333 -12.89 7.48 2.30
CA THR A 333 -11.79 8.27 2.83
C THR A 333 -12.03 9.76 2.63
N ASN A 334 -11.69 10.57 3.63
CA ASN A 334 -11.76 12.03 3.57
C ASN A 334 -10.38 12.67 3.33
N GLU A 335 -9.35 11.85 3.28
CA GLU A 335 -7.96 12.23 3.01
C GLU A 335 -7.31 11.13 2.15
N PRO A 336 -6.23 11.40 1.39
CA PRO A 336 -5.55 10.35 0.63
C PRO A 336 -5.19 9.15 1.51
N TYR A 337 -5.81 8.00 1.20
CA TYR A 337 -5.65 6.77 1.97
C TYR A 337 -4.24 6.19 1.81
N ARG A 338 -3.66 5.75 2.92
CA ARG A 338 -2.42 4.97 2.96
C ARG A 338 -2.65 3.68 3.75
N MET A 339 -2.15 2.57 3.20
CA MET A 339 -2.14 1.29 3.88
C MET A 339 -1.09 1.29 4.99
N MET A 340 -1.53 1.04 6.21
CA MET A 340 -0.67 0.96 7.40
C MET A 340 -0.97 -0.35 8.13
N THR A 341 0.04 -0.92 8.79
CA THR A 341 -0.13 -2.16 9.56
C THR A 341 -1.20 -2.04 10.66
N SER A 342 -1.43 -0.82 11.17
CA SER A 342 -2.47 -0.53 12.16
C SER A 342 -3.91 -0.68 11.63
N ARG A 343 -4.10 -0.72 10.31
CA ARG A 343 -5.43 -0.89 9.70
C ARG A 343 -5.87 -2.34 9.64
N SER A 344 -4.94 -3.29 9.78
CA SER A 344 -5.25 -4.71 9.80
C SER A 344 -5.45 -5.22 11.22
N GLU A 345 -6.54 -5.94 11.44
CA GLU A 345 -6.86 -6.65 12.68
C GLU A 345 -5.98 -7.89 12.87
N TYR A 346 -5.49 -8.48 11.77
CA TYR A 346 -4.79 -9.78 11.72
C TYR A 346 -3.33 -9.66 11.29
N ARG A 347 -2.65 -8.57 11.64
CA ARG A 347 -1.30 -8.23 11.13
C ARG A 347 -0.21 -9.26 11.46
N LEU A 348 -0.38 -10.10 12.48
CA LEU A 348 0.55 -11.16 12.79
C LEU A 348 0.31 -12.41 11.91
N TYR A 349 -0.91 -12.62 11.46
CA TYR A 349 -1.26 -13.63 10.48
C TYR A 349 -0.94 -13.17 9.04
N LEU A 350 -1.25 -11.89 8.72
CA LEU A 350 -1.03 -11.28 7.40
C LEU A 350 0.36 -10.63 7.34
N ARG A 351 1.40 -11.43 7.14
CA ARG A 351 2.77 -10.93 7.01
C ARG A 351 3.24 -10.94 5.57
N GLN A 352 4.27 -10.14 5.26
CA GLN A 352 4.92 -10.15 3.94
C GLN A 352 5.61 -11.50 3.70
N ASP A 353 6.30 -12.03 4.71
CA ASP A 353 7.10 -13.25 4.64
C ASP A 353 6.28 -14.51 4.33
N ASN A 354 4.97 -14.51 4.57
CA ASN A 354 4.07 -15.63 4.30
C ASN A 354 2.98 -15.33 3.26
N ALA A 355 3.11 -14.25 2.50
CA ALA A 355 2.10 -13.88 1.50
C ALA A 355 1.98 -14.94 0.39
N ASP A 356 3.10 -15.54 -0.02
CA ASP A 356 3.16 -16.64 -0.97
C ASP A 356 2.36 -17.85 -0.47
N MET A 357 2.51 -18.22 0.81
CA MET A 357 1.81 -19.35 1.43
C MET A 357 0.29 -19.16 1.50
N ARG A 358 -0.18 -17.90 1.51
CA ARG A 358 -1.62 -17.58 1.62
C ARG A 358 -2.30 -17.34 0.28
N LEU A 359 -1.57 -16.84 -0.73
CA LEU A 359 -2.18 -16.29 -1.95
C LEU A 359 -1.82 -17.03 -3.24
N THR A 360 -0.75 -17.85 -3.27
CA THR A 360 -0.31 -18.50 -4.51
C THR A 360 -1.34 -19.49 -5.06
N GLU A 361 -1.99 -20.27 -4.20
CA GLU A 361 -3.07 -21.18 -4.62
C GLU A 361 -4.23 -20.42 -5.26
N LYS A 362 -4.66 -19.32 -4.64
CA LYS A 362 -5.71 -18.45 -5.21
C LYS A 362 -5.31 -17.85 -6.56
N GLY A 363 -4.05 -17.43 -6.69
CA GLY A 363 -3.51 -16.95 -7.96
C GLY A 363 -3.48 -18.05 -9.04
N ARG A 364 -3.28 -19.32 -8.65
CA ARG A 364 -3.33 -20.48 -9.53
C ARG A 364 -4.77 -20.74 -10.00
N GLU A 365 -5.73 -20.72 -9.11
CA GLU A 365 -7.17 -20.95 -9.40
C GLU A 365 -7.71 -19.96 -10.44
N ILE A 366 -7.30 -18.69 -10.37
CA ILE A 366 -7.72 -17.65 -11.34
C ILE A 366 -6.86 -17.61 -12.60
N GLY A 367 -5.83 -18.47 -12.70
CA GLY A 367 -5.02 -18.63 -13.91
C GLY A 367 -3.83 -17.68 -14.05
N LEU A 368 -3.48 -16.89 -13.02
CA LEU A 368 -2.34 -15.96 -13.04
C LEU A 368 -1.01 -16.62 -12.68
N VAL A 369 -1.03 -17.63 -11.79
CA VAL A 369 0.17 -18.35 -11.37
C VAL A 369 0.44 -19.51 -12.33
N LYS A 370 1.56 -19.46 -13.05
CA LYS A 370 2.02 -20.48 -13.99
C LYS A 370 2.73 -21.62 -13.24
N ASP A 371 3.09 -22.67 -14.00
CA ASP A 371 3.62 -23.93 -13.45
C ASP A 371 4.91 -23.74 -12.65
N ASP A 372 5.86 -22.97 -13.18
CA ASP A 372 7.16 -22.68 -12.57
C ASP A 372 7.02 -22.05 -11.16
N ARG A 373 6.16 -21.05 -11.03
CA ARG A 373 5.87 -20.39 -9.76
C ARG A 373 5.12 -21.32 -8.81
N TYR A 374 4.18 -22.10 -9.33
CA TYR A 374 3.39 -23.01 -8.50
C TYR A 374 4.24 -24.17 -7.96
N GLU A 375 5.12 -24.74 -8.77
CA GLU A 375 6.06 -25.78 -8.36
C GLU A 375 7.01 -25.28 -7.26
N ARG A 376 7.59 -24.09 -7.43
CA ARG A 376 8.45 -23.49 -6.41
C ARG A 376 7.70 -23.24 -5.09
N TYR A 377 6.44 -22.80 -5.15
CA TYR A 377 5.58 -22.68 -3.98
C TYR A 377 5.35 -24.04 -3.28
N LEU A 378 5.02 -25.09 -4.03
CA LEU A 378 4.79 -26.41 -3.46
C LEU A 378 6.06 -26.95 -2.77
N ASN A 379 7.22 -26.77 -3.38
CA ASN A 379 8.51 -27.17 -2.81
C ASN A 379 8.79 -26.41 -1.50
N LYS A 380 8.58 -25.10 -1.48
CA LYS A 380 8.73 -24.31 -0.25
C LYS A 380 7.76 -24.75 0.84
N LYS A 381 6.49 -24.98 0.50
CA LYS A 381 5.46 -25.46 1.44
C LYS A 381 5.87 -26.79 2.07
N ALA A 382 6.29 -27.74 1.24
CA ALA A 382 6.76 -29.04 1.72
C ALA A 382 8.01 -28.91 2.61
N ALA A 383 8.96 -28.04 2.27
CA ALA A 383 10.16 -27.81 3.07
C ALA A 383 9.82 -27.22 4.46
N VAL A 384 8.88 -26.28 4.54
CA VAL A 384 8.41 -25.71 5.81
C VAL A 384 7.74 -26.79 6.67
N GLU A 385 6.88 -27.62 6.09
CA GLU A 385 6.20 -28.71 6.79
C GLU A 385 7.19 -29.74 7.33
N GLN A 386 8.14 -30.18 6.49
CA GLN A 386 9.18 -31.14 6.87
C GLN A 386 10.07 -30.60 8.00
N GLU A 387 10.47 -29.34 7.91
CA GLU A 387 11.32 -28.73 8.94
C GLU A 387 10.57 -28.57 10.27
N LEU A 388 9.30 -28.17 10.24
CA LEU A 388 8.47 -28.11 11.45
C LEU A 388 8.32 -29.48 12.11
N ASP A 389 8.14 -30.54 11.33
CA ASP A 389 8.03 -31.90 11.84
C ASP A 389 9.36 -32.37 12.44
N ARG A 390 10.51 -32.08 11.80
CA ARG A 390 11.83 -32.33 12.35
C ARG A 390 12.05 -31.60 13.67
N LEU A 391 11.74 -30.29 13.73
CA LEU A 391 11.87 -29.49 14.94
C LEU A 391 11.02 -30.01 16.12
N LYS A 392 9.86 -30.60 15.85
CA LYS A 392 8.98 -31.21 16.85
C LYS A 392 9.51 -32.57 17.31
N ALA A 393 10.13 -33.35 16.42
CA ALA A 393 10.63 -34.70 16.71
C ALA A 393 11.99 -34.69 17.44
N GLU A 394 12.92 -33.85 16.99
CA GLU A 394 14.26 -33.77 17.57
C GLU A 394 14.27 -32.99 18.90
N ARG A 395 15.22 -33.34 19.77
CA ARG A 395 15.30 -32.80 21.13
C ARG A 395 16.68 -32.28 21.46
N VAL A 396 16.72 -31.32 22.39
CA VAL A 396 17.93 -30.89 23.12
C VAL A 396 17.84 -31.27 24.59
N THR A 397 18.98 -31.53 25.17
CA THR A 397 19.10 -31.83 26.60
C THR A 397 19.76 -30.66 27.36
N PRO A 398 19.58 -30.57 28.70
CA PRO A 398 20.24 -29.54 29.50
C PRO A 398 21.77 -29.53 29.34
N LYS A 399 22.39 -30.68 29.16
CA LYS A 399 23.85 -30.79 28.98
C LYS A 399 24.33 -30.17 27.66
N GLU A 400 23.51 -30.24 26.60
CA GLU A 400 23.86 -29.71 25.28
C GLU A 400 23.73 -28.19 25.20
N VAL A 401 22.84 -27.57 25.98
CA VAL A 401 22.48 -26.18 25.73
C VAL A 401 22.67 -25.23 26.91
N ASN A 402 22.73 -25.68 28.17
CA ASN A 402 22.75 -24.76 29.31
C ASN A 402 24.00 -23.88 29.36
N HIS A 403 25.16 -24.37 28.93
CA HIS A 403 26.37 -23.57 28.88
C HIS A 403 26.25 -22.44 27.86
N ILE A 404 25.63 -22.68 26.69
CA ILE A 404 25.39 -21.65 25.66
C ILE A 404 24.31 -20.68 26.14
N LEU A 405 23.23 -21.16 26.76
CA LEU A 405 22.20 -20.31 27.33
C LEU A 405 22.77 -19.33 28.37
N ALA A 406 23.71 -19.79 29.23
CA ALA A 406 24.38 -18.94 30.19
C ALA A 406 25.19 -17.81 29.50
N GLU A 407 25.91 -18.12 28.40
CA GLU A 407 26.69 -17.16 27.63
C GLU A 407 25.81 -16.05 26.99
N ILE A 408 24.60 -16.39 26.53
CA ILE A 408 23.65 -15.44 25.91
C ILE A 408 22.68 -14.79 26.92
N GLY A 409 22.86 -15.02 28.23
CA GLY A 409 22.01 -14.48 29.28
C GLY A 409 20.63 -15.14 29.37
N GLY A 410 20.45 -16.32 28.80
CA GLY A 410 19.22 -17.10 28.86
C GLY A 410 19.13 -17.95 30.13
N SER A 411 17.90 -18.32 30.51
CA SER A 411 17.67 -19.18 31.67
C SER A 411 17.95 -20.66 31.31
N GLU A 412 18.50 -21.44 32.23
CA GLU A 412 18.74 -22.85 32.05
C GLU A 412 17.45 -23.65 31.83
N ILE A 413 17.54 -24.73 31.04
CA ILE A 413 16.48 -25.74 30.94
C ILE A 413 16.75 -26.88 31.95
N LYS A 414 15.69 -27.42 32.55
CA LYS A 414 15.77 -28.47 33.53
C LYS A 414 15.50 -29.87 32.95
N VAL A 415 14.76 -29.93 31.86
CA VAL A 415 14.37 -31.16 31.16
C VAL A 415 14.63 -31.00 29.66
N GLY A 416 14.77 -32.12 28.95
CA GLY A 416 14.92 -32.08 27.49
C GLY A 416 13.67 -31.54 26.80
N LEU A 417 13.88 -30.62 25.85
CA LEU A 417 12.83 -29.99 25.04
C LEU A 417 12.93 -30.44 23.60
N SER A 418 11.82 -30.44 22.85
CA SER A 418 11.91 -30.49 21.40
C SER A 418 12.62 -29.22 20.88
N LEU A 419 13.23 -29.27 19.70
CA LEU A 419 13.81 -28.07 19.06
C LEU A 419 12.75 -27.00 18.86
N TYR A 420 11.53 -27.40 18.55
CA TYR A 420 10.37 -26.51 18.41
C TYR A 420 10.07 -25.73 19.71
N GLU A 421 9.97 -26.44 20.86
CA GLU A 421 9.77 -25.80 22.17
C GLU A 421 10.98 -24.95 22.59
N PHE A 422 12.19 -25.37 22.21
CA PHE A 422 13.39 -24.61 22.49
C PHE A 422 13.44 -23.30 21.71
N LEU A 423 13.00 -23.28 20.44
CA LEU A 423 12.88 -22.07 19.60
C LEU A 423 11.83 -21.07 20.10
N LYS A 424 10.84 -21.48 20.90
CA LYS A 424 9.86 -20.54 21.49
C LYS A 424 10.50 -19.53 22.44
N ARG A 425 11.68 -19.81 22.94
CA ARG A 425 12.40 -18.92 23.87
C ARG A 425 12.89 -17.68 23.12
N PRO A 426 12.71 -16.45 23.68
CA PRO A 426 13.08 -15.20 23.00
C PRO A 426 14.55 -15.14 22.58
N GLU A 427 15.44 -15.64 23.44
CA GLU A 427 16.90 -15.65 23.26
C GLU A 427 17.40 -16.69 22.24
N VAL A 428 16.60 -17.70 21.92
CA VAL A 428 17.00 -18.78 21.01
C VAL A 428 16.71 -18.39 19.57
N THR A 429 17.72 -18.43 18.73
CA THR A 429 17.65 -18.19 17.28
C THR A 429 17.83 -19.50 16.51
N TYR A 430 17.48 -19.51 15.22
CA TYR A 430 17.75 -20.68 14.38
C TYR A 430 19.27 -20.90 14.22
N SER A 431 20.06 -19.83 14.12
CA SER A 431 21.52 -19.95 14.06
C SER A 431 22.13 -20.57 15.31
N LEU A 432 21.46 -20.44 16.46
CA LEU A 432 21.89 -21.18 17.68
C LEU A 432 21.68 -22.68 17.51
N LEU A 433 20.60 -23.12 16.84
CA LEU A 433 20.42 -24.56 16.52
C LEU A 433 21.53 -25.06 15.58
N GLU A 434 21.95 -24.24 14.62
CA GLU A 434 23.06 -24.60 13.72
C GLU A 434 24.39 -24.71 14.48
N GLN A 435 24.69 -23.81 15.41
CA GLN A 435 25.89 -23.82 16.25
C GLN A 435 25.99 -25.07 17.12
N ILE A 436 24.87 -25.58 17.63
CA ILE A 436 24.85 -26.83 18.42
C ILE A 436 24.72 -28.09 17.55
N GLY A 437 24.85 -27.97 16.24
CA GLY A 437 24.74 -29.09 15.30
C GLY A 437 23.33 -29.67 15.15
N LYS A 438 22.31 -28.90 15.47
CA LYS A 438 20.87 -29.26 15.36
C LYS A 438 20.12 -28.44 14.30
N GLY A 439 20.83 -27.69 13.45
CA GLY A 439 20.24 -27.02 12.31
C GLY A 439 19.88 -28.00 11.19
N ALA A 440 19.06 -27.54 10.23
CA ALA A 440 18.68 -28.36 9.06
C ALA A 440 19.76 -28.44 7.97
N GLY A 441 20.91 -27.78 8.16
CA GLY A 441 21.97 -27.73 7.15
C GLY A 441 21.75 -26.63 6.11
N GLU A 442 22.65 -26.59 5.12
CA GLU A 442 22.63 -25.59 4.03
C GLU A 442 21.56 -25.89 2.95
N GLU A 443 21.00 -27.09 2.95
CA GLU A 443 19.98 -27.53 1.99
C GLU A 443 18.61 -26.88 2.21
N VAL A 444 18.38 -26.31 3.40
CA VAL A 444 17.12 -25.64 3.75
C VAL A 444 17.31 -24.12 3.63
N ASP A 445 16.50 -23.51 2.80
CA ASP A 445 16.55 -22.07 2.54
C ASP A 445 16.28 -21.23 3.80
N ASP A 446 16.91 -20.06 3.87
CA ASP A 446 16.80 -19.14 5.01
C ASP A 446 15.36 -18.67 5.28
N ASP A 447 14.55 -18.51 4.22
CA ASP A 447 13.14 -18.11 4.36
C ASP A 447 12.27 -19.23 4.95
N VAL A 448 12.60 -20.51 4.67
CA VAL A 448 11.98 -21.67 5.34
C VAL A 448 12.33 -21.69 6.82
N LYS A 449 13.61 -21.48 7.16
CA LYS A 449 14.08 -21.39 8.56
C LYS A 449 13.38 -20.26 9.31
N GLU A 450 13.25 -19.08 8.68
CA GLU A 450 12.57 -17.93 9.25
C GLU A 450 11.07 -18.20 9.50
N GLN A 451 10.37 -18.84 8.56
CA GLN A 451 8.98 -19.25 8.75
C GLN A 451 8.82 -20.17 9.97
N CYS A 452 9.69 -21.16 10.12
CA CYS A 452 9.65 -22.08 11.25
C CYS A 452 9.87 -21.36 12.60
N VAL A 453 10.80 -20.40 12.64
CA VAL A 453 11.04 -19.57 13.85
C VAL A 453 9.82 -18.73 14.18
N ILE A 454 9.21 -18.07 13.20
CA ILE A 454 8.03 -17.23 13.42
C ILE A 454 6.86 -18.10 13.89
N MET A 455 6.61 -19.23 13.24
CA MET A 455 5.53 -20.14 13.60
C MET A 455 5.69 -20.68 15.02
N SER A 456 6.93 -21.04 15.44
CA SER A 456 7.17 -21.52 16.79
C SER A 456 7.01 -20.41 17.85
N LYS A 457 7.66 -19.27 17.66
CA LYS A 457 7.65 -18.17 18.65
C LYS A 457 6.29 -17.50 18.84
N TYR A 458 5.50 -17.42 17.78
CA TYR A 458 4.22 -16.70 17.78
C TYR A 458 3.00 -17.63 17.71
N GLU A 459 3.17 -18.96 17.87
CA GLU A 459 2.10 -19.97 17.78
C GLU A 459 0.81 -19.54 18.49
N GLY A 460 0.87 -19.28 19.81
CA GLY A 460 -0.31 -18.94 20.59
C GLY A 460 -1.00 -17.65 20.17
N TYR A 461 -0.24 -16.68 19.63
CA TYR A 461 -0.81 -15.44 19.10
C TYR A 461 -1.47 -15.66 17.72
N ILE A 462 -0.84 -16.49 16.88
CA ILE A 462 -1.38 -16.87 15.57
C ILE A 462 -2.68 -17.65 15.76
N ASP A 463 -2.71 -18.63 16.65
CA ASP A 463 -3.91 -19.41 16.98
C ASP A 463 -5.06 -18.54 17.48
N LYS A 464 -4.75 -17.52 18.29
CA LYS A 464 -5.75 -16.55 18.73
C LYS A 464 -6.32 -15.76 17.54
N GLN A 465 -5.47 -15.31 16.62
CA GLN A 465 -5.92 -14.61 15.41
C GLN A 465 -6.74 -15.52 14.49
N LEU A 466 -6.36 -16.77 14.32
CA LEU A 466 -7.14 -17.74 13.52
C LEU A 466 -8.55 -17.93 14.07
N LYS A 467 -8.70 -18.05 15.40
CA LYS A 467 -10.04 -18.09 16.04
C LYS A 467 -10.86 -16.82 15.80
N GLN A 468 -10.23 -15.65 15.80
CA GLN A 468 -10.89 -14.38 15.47
C GLN A 468 -11.29 -14.33 13.98
N ILE A 469 -10.45 -14.84 13.09
CA ILE A 469 -10.75 -14.95 11.65
C ILE A 469 -11.95 -15.86 11.42
N ASP A 470 -12.05 -17.00 12.11
CA ASP A 470 -13.21 -17.90 12.00
C ASP A 470 -14.51 -17.21 12.42
N GLN A 471 -14.46 -16.40 13.48
CA GLN A 471 -15.62 -15.62 13.92
C GLN A 471 -15.99 -14.53 12.90
N PHE A 472 -15.00 -13.84 12.36
CA PHE A 472 -15.16 -12.84 11.31
C PHE A 472 -15.82 -13.45 10.06
N LYS A 473 -15.32 -14.59 9.57
CA LYS A 473 -15.87 -15.29 8.40
C LYS A 473 -17.33 -15.71 8.59
N LYS A 474 -17.75 -16.05 9.80
CA LYS A 474 -19.17 -16.35 10.08
C LYS A 474 -20.08 -15.14 9.83
N LEU A 475 -19.62 -13.92 10.13
CA LEU A 475 -20.37 -12.69 9.85
C LEU A 475 -20.30 -12.31 8.35
N GLU A 476 -19.17 -12.51 7.70
CA GLU A 476 -19.01 -12.28 6.25
C GLU A 476 -19.86 -13.23 5.41
N ASN A 477 -20.08 -14.46 5.88
CA ASN A 477 -20.92 -15.44 5.22
C ASN A 477 -22.42 -15.17 5.38
N ARG A 478 -22.82 -14.29 6.31
CA ARG A 478 -24.21 -13.82 6.43
C ARG A 478 -24.48 -12.73 5.40
N LYS A 479 -24.89 -13.13 4.21
CA LYS A 479 -25.15 -12.21 3.09
C LYS A 479 -26.38 -11.37 3.34
N LEU A 480 -26.35 -10.13 2.83
CA LEU A 480 -27.47 -9.21 2.77
C LEU A 480 -28.07 -9.25 1.35
N PRO A 481 -29.40 -9.29 1.19
CA PRO A 481 -30.04 -9.19 -0.12
C PRO A 481 -29.66 -7.86 -0.81
N GLU A 482 -29.47 -7.89 -2.13
CA GLU A 482 -29.12 -6.68 -2.89
C GLU A 482 -30.25 -5.65 -2.91
N ASP A 483 -31.50 -6.12 -2.88
CA ASP A 483 -32.74 -5.33 -2.93
C ASP A 483 -33.27 -4.92 -1.54
N ILE A 484 -32.50 -5.15 -0.47
CA ILE A 484 -32.91 -4.81 0.89
C ILE A 484 -33.26 -3.34 1.02
N ASN A 485 -34.47 -3.06 1.54
CA ASN A 485 -34.94 -1.72 1.84
C ASN A 485 -34.65 -1.37 3.30
N TYR A 486 -33.52 -0.73 3.57
CA TYR A 486 -33.12 -0.36 4.93
C TYR A 486 -34.08 0.64 5.59
N SER A 487 -34.81 1.44 4.81
CA SER A 487 -35.76 2.43 5.32
C SER A 487 -36.98 1.78 5.98
N SER A 488 -37.37 0.56 5.57
CA SER A 488 -38.49 -0.19 6.10
C SER A 488 -38.16 -1.01 7.34
N ILE A 489 -36.90 -1.15 7.72
CA ILE A 489 -36.49 -1.97 8.86
C ILE A 489 -36.71 -1.21 10.16
N GLU A 490 -37.69 -1.68 10.97
CA GLU A 490 -37.93 -1.12 12.29
C GLU A 490 -36.76 -1.39 13.24
N GLY A 491 -36.48 -0.42 14.11
CA GLY A 491 -35.35 -0.51 15.07
C GLY A 491 -33.99 -0.04 14.57
N LEU A 492 -33.78 0.13 13.26
CA LEU A 492 -32.58 0.77 12.74
C LEU A 492 -32.62 2.27 12.98
N ARG A 493 -31.52 2.84 13.45
CA ARG A 493 -31.35 4.29 13.60
C ARG A 493 -31.32 4.98 12.23
N LEU A 494 -31.79 6.24 12.14
CA LEU A 494 -31.84 6.99 10.89
C LEU A 494 -30.47 7.08 10.20
N GLU A 495 -29.41 7.37 10.95
CA GLU A 495 -28.05 7.42 10.41
C GLU A 495 -27.63 6.06 9.82
N ALA A 496 -27.87 4.97 10.54
CA ALA A 496 -27.56 3.63 10.07
C ALA A 496 -28.31 3.29 8.78
N ARG A 497 -29.62 3.61 8.69
CA ARG A 497 -30.41 3.41 7.46
C ARG A 497 -29.81 4.14 6.27
N GLN A 498 -29.49 5.44 6.42
CA GLN A 498 -28.90 6.26 5.37
C GLN A 498 -27.55 5.72 4.92
N LYS A 499 -26.70 5.30 5.85
CA LYS A 499 -25.37 4.75 5.54
C LYS A 499 -25.44 3.38 4.87
N LEU A 500 -26.30 2.50 5.36
CA LEU A 500 -26.50 1.17 4.78
C LEU A 500 -27.09 1.29 3.37
N ASP A 501 -28.04 2.20 3.15
CA ASP A 501 -28.65 2.41 1.84
C ASP A 501 -27.67 3.02 0.82
N ALA A 502 -26.82 3.93 1.25
CA ALA A 502 -25.81 4.54 0.39
C ALA A 502 -24.69 3.56 0.01
N ILE A 503 -24.25 2.70 0.95
CA ILE A 503 -23.10 1.80 0.75
C ILE A 503 -23.54 0.45 0.17
N LYS A 504 -24.76 -0.02 0.49
CA LYS A 504 -25.27 -1.32 0.06
C LYS A 504 -24.31 -2.47 0.39
N PRO A 505 -24.02 -2.72 1.68
CA PRO A 505 -23.10 -3.78 2.07
C PRO A 505 -23.63 -5.16 1.66
N VAL A 506 -22.71 -6.04 1.25
CA VAL A 506 -23.06 -7.39 0.77
C VAL A 506 -23.14 -8.44 1.89
N SER A 507 -22.74 -8.08 3.11
CA SER A 507 -22.75 -8.98 4.27
C SER A 507 -22.95 -8.21 5.59
N ILE A 508 -23.38 -8.95 6.63
CA ILE A 508 -23.43 -8.41 8.00
C ILE A 508 -22.05 -7.97 8.49
N GLY A 509 -21.00 -8.72 8.14
CA GLY A 509 -19.61 -8.34 8.46
C GLY A 509 -19.24 -7.00 7.85
N GLN A 510 -19.54 -6.79 6.56
CA GLN A 510 -19.31 -5.51 5.89
C GLN A 510 -20.15 -4.38 6.50
N ALA A 511 -21.44 -4.63 6.77
CA ALA A 511 -22.33 -3.65 7.42
C ALA A 511 -21.77 -3.18 8.78
N SER A 512 -21.18 -4.09 9.57
CA SER A 512 -20.63 -3.77 10.89
C SER A 512 -19.43 -2.84 10.88
N ARG A 513 -18.75 -2.69 9.72
CA ARG A 513 -17.57 -1.83 9.54
C ARG A 513 -17.92 -0.43 9.02
N ILE A 514 -19.16 -0.21 8.62
CA ILE A 514 -19.61 1.10 8.12
C ILE A 514 -19.66 2.10 9.29
N SER A 515 -19.00 3.24 9.11
CA SER A 515 -19.04 4.31 10.10
C SER A 515 -20.47 4.83 10.27
N GLY A 516 -20.96 4.88 11.52
CA GLY A 516 -22.34 5.25 11.86
C GLY A 516 -23.29 4.06 12.08
N VAL A 517 -22.86 2.83 11.75
CA VAL A 517 -23.58 1.60 12.07
C VAL A 517 -23.06 1.02 13.40
N SER A 518 -23.93 0.88 14.40
CA SER A 518 -23.57 0.40 15.73
C SER A 518 -23.80 -1.11 15.88
N PRO A 519 -23.25 -1.77 16.92
CA PRO A 519 -23.58 -3.15 17.25
C PRO A 519 -25.08 -3.41 17.45
N ALA A 520 -25.82 -2.42 17.95
CA ALA A 520 -27.29 -2.54 18.09
C ALA A 520 -27.98 -2.59 16.72
N ASP A 521 -27.55 -1.77 15.75
CA ASP A 521 -28.08 -1.82 14.38
C ASP A 521 -27.78 -3.17 13.72
N ILE A 522 -26.59 -3.74 13.97
CA ILE A 522 -26.23 -5.08 13.47
C ILE A 522 -27.14 -6.16 14.08
N SER A 523 -27.46 -6.05 15.37
CA SER A 523 -28.41 -6.98 16.00
C SER A 523 -29.80 -6.92 15.36
N VAL A 524 -30.27 -5.71 15.03
CA VAL A 524 -31.55 -5.53 14.31
C VAL A 524 -31.50 -6.17 12.92
N LEU A 525 -30.38 -5.97 12.17
CA LEU A 525 -30.22 -6.61 10.85
C LEU A 525 -30.18 -8.14 10.94
N LEU A 526 -29.57 -8.70 11.96
CA LEU A 526 -29.52 -10.14 12.17
C LEU A 526 -30.92 -10.71 12.43
N ILE A 527 -31.72 -10.06 13.29
CA ILE A 527 -33.12 -10.44 13.56
C ILE A 527 -33.96 -10.34 12.28
N TYR A 528 -33.79 -9.24 11.52
CA TYR A 528 -34.50 -9.05 10.26
C TYR A 528 -34.21 -10.18 9.26
N LEU A 529 -32.94 -10.58 9.10
CA LEU A 529 -32.57 -11.69 8.21
C LEU A 529 -33.09 -13.04 8.69
N GLU A 530 -33.28 -13.26 9.99
CA GLU A 530 -33.87 -14.47 10.53
C GLU A 530 -35.40 -14.53 10.30
N GLN A 531 -36.04 -13.38 10.27
CA GLN A 531 -37.49 -13.28 9.96
C GLN A 531 -37.82 -13.47 8.46
N MET A 532 -36.83 -13.20 7.58
CA MET A 532 -36.97 -13.40 6.13
C MET A 532 -36.79 -14.87 5.69
N ARG A 533 -36.25 -15.72 6.55
CA ARG A 533 -36.08 -17.17 6.31
C ARG A 533 -37.32 -17.97 6.68
#